data_bcdf9c80fdb1957d347513ce4a7ef003
#
_entry.id   bcdf9c80fdb1957d347513ce4a7ef003
#
_cell.length_a   1.000
_cell.length_b   1.000
_cell.length_c   1.000
_cell.angle_alpha   90.00
_cell.angle_beta   90.00
_cell.angle_gamma   90.00
#
_symmetry.space_group_name_H-M   'P 1'
#
loop_
_entity.id
_entity.type
_entity.pdbx_description
1 polymer ?
#
loop_
_entity_poly.entity_id
_entity_poly.type
_entity_poly.pdbx_seq_one_letter_code
_entity_poly.pdbx_strand_id
1 'polypeptide(L)' 'MTITIAGEKKEYAEGTNIAQIIEAEKVENPLYVTVSLNDDFVDKDTFDTTTVKEGDSIEFLYFMGGGSF' A
#
# COMPACT_ATOMS: atom_id res chain seq x y z
N MET A 1 5.98 -12.55 7.71
CA MET A 1 6.08 -11.30 8.47
C MET A 1 4.71 -10.68 8.70
N THR A 2 4.59 -9.95 9.77
CA THR A 2 3.35 -9.28 10.10
C THR A 2 3.47 -7.80 9.78
N ILE A 3 2.56 -7.31 8.98
CA ILE A 3 2.50 -5.88 8.65
C ILE A 3 1.10 -5.37 8.95
N THR A 4 0.97 -4.05 9.03
CA THR A 4 -0.33 -3.43 9.26
C THR A 4 -0.79 -2.78 7.97
N ILE A 5 -1.98 -3.10 7.51
CA ILE A 5 -2.55 -2.51 6.31
C ILE A 5 -3.89 -1.91 6.68
N ALA A 6 -4.01 -0.60 6.50
CA ALA A 6 -5.24 0.13 6.80
C ALA A 6 -5.71 -0.14 8.22
N GLY A 7 -4.77 -0.23 9.15
CA GLY A 7 -5.09 -0.44 10.55
C GLY A 7 -5.28 -1.89 10.96
N GLU A 8 -5.16 -2.82 10.05
CA GLU A 8 -5.33 -4.24 10.36
C GLU A 8 -4.01 -4.99 10.16
N LYS A 9 -3.72 -5.89 11.08
CA LYS A 9 -2.52 -6.70 10.98
C LYS A 9 -2.75 -7.85 10.01
N LYS A 10 -1.81 -8.05 9.11
CA LYS A 10 -1.90 -9.10 8.11
C LYS A 10 -0.55 -9.76 7.93
N GLU A 11 -0.59 -11.01 7.49
CA GLU A 11 0.62 -11.79 7.28
C GLU A 11 0.97 -11.84 5.81
N TYR A 12 2.23 -11.60 5.50
CA TYR A 12 2.74 -11.69 4.14
C TYR A 12 4.13 -12.30 4.19
N ALA A 13 4.55 -12.88 3.07
CA ALA A 13 5.88 -13.45 2.97
C ALA A 13 6.93 -12.34 2.93
N GLU A 14 8.10 -12.63 3.45
CA GLU A 14 9.19 -11.68 3.35
C GLU A 14 9.54 -11.44 1.89
N GLY A 15 9.90 -10.21 1.59
CA GLY A 15 10.20 -9.84 0.22
C GLY A 15 9.00 -9.40 -0.60
N THR A 16 7.82 -9.40 0.01
CA THR A 16 6.63 -8.90 -0.68
C THR A 16 6.78 -7.41 -0.95
N ASN A 17 6.42 -6.99 -2.14
CA ASN A 17 6.51 -5.58 -2.49
C ASN A 17 5.14 -4.92 -2.48
N ILE A 18 5.13 -3.60 -2.63
CA ILE A 18 3.89 -2.84 -2.57
C ILE A 18 2.93 -3.26 -3.69
N ALA A 19 3.46 -3.52 -4.89
CA ALA A 19 2.60 -3.91 -6.00
C ALA A 19 1.86 -5.21 -5.69
N GLN A 20 2.54 -6.15 -5.06
CA GLN A 20 1.92 -7.42 -4.68
C GLN A 20 0.85 -7.22 -3.61
N ILE A 21 1.09 -6.31 -2.68
CA ILE A 21 0.11 -6.02 -1.64
C ILE A 21 -1.13 -5.37 -2.24
N ILE A 22 -0.95 -4.44 -3.16
CA ILE A 22 -2.08 -3.79 -3.82
C ILE A 22 -2.94 -4.83 -4.52
N GLU A 23 -2.32 -5.78 -5.18
CA GLU A 23 -3.05 -6.83 -5.88
C GLU A 23 -3.75 -7.76 -4.89
N ALA A 24 -3.06 -8.14 -3.83
CA ALA A 24 -3.62 -9.06 -2.83
C ALA A 24 -4.79 -8.45 -2.09
N GLU A 25 -4.72 -7.16 -1.82
CA GLU A 25 -5.79 -6.46 -1.11
C GLU A 25 -6.91 -6.03 -2.04
N LYS A 26 -6.78 -6.33 -3.31
CA LYS A 26 -7.82 -6.02 -4.31
C LYS A 26 -8.19 -4.54 -4.30
N VAL A 27 -7.17 -3.71 -4.29
CA VAL A 27 -7.37 -2.27 -4.30
C VAL A 27 -8.01 -1.87 -5.63
N GLU A 28 -9.14 -1.18 -5.55
CA GLU A 28 -9.79 -0.68 -6.76
C GLU A 28 -9.06 0.56 -7.23
N ASN A 29 -8.99 0.72 -8.54
CA ASN A 29 -8.37 1.90 -9.13
C ASN A 29 -6.97 2.16 -8.61
N PRO A 30 -6.05 1.20 -8.75
CA PRO A 30 -4.70 1.39 -8.22
C PRO A 30 -3.98 2.58 -8.82
N LEU A 31 -4.46 3.11 -9.94
CA LEU A 31 -3.86 4.29 -10.53
C LEU A 31 -4.18 5.56 -9.75
N TYR A 32 -5.21 5.51 -8.93
CA TYR A 32 -5.64 6.69 -8.17
C TYR A 32 -5.37 6.57 -6.68
N VAL A 33 -4.78 5.47 -6.26
CA VAL A 33 -4.49 5.30 -4.84
C VAL A 33 -3.10 5.82 -4.54
N THR A 34 -2.98 6.50 -3.42
CA THR A 34 -1.69 6.89 -2.90
C THR A 34 -1.35 5.92 -1.77
N VAL A 35 -0.16 5.37 -1.80
CA VAL A 35 0.27 4.42 -0.79
C VAL A 35 1.23 5.11 0.16
N SER A 36 0.97 4.94 1.44
CA SER A 36 1.86 5.44 2.48
C SER A 36 2.49 4.24 3.18
N LEU A 37 3.80 4.26 3.29
CA LEU A 37 4.56 3.23 4.00
C LEU A 37 5.27 3.89 5.16
N ASN A 38 4.83 3.58 6.37
CA ASN A 38 5.39 4.17 7.60
C ASN A 38 5.38 5.70 7.52
N ASP A 39 4.24 6.24 7.05
CA ASP A 39 4.00 7.67 6.94
C ASP A 39 4.78 8.36 5.82
N ASP A 40 5.45 7.60 4.96
CA ASP A 40 6.11 8.15 3.79
C ASP A 40 5.36 7.71 2.55
N PHE A 41 5.14 8.63 1.63
CA PHE A 41 4.44 8.30 0.39
C PHE A 41 5.35 7.50 -0.52
N VAL A 42 4.76 6.52 -1.21
CA VAL A 42 5.50 5.68 -2.14
C VAL A 42 5.04 6.01 -3.55
N ASP A 43 6.00 6.28 -4.43
CA ASP A 43 5.69 6.59 -5.82
C ASP A 43 5.22 5.34 -6.56
N LYS A 44 4.28 5.54 -7.47
CA LYS A 44 3.75 4.42 -8.26
C LYS A 44 4.85 3.72 -9.05
N ASP A 45 5.83 4.47 -9.49
CA ASP A 45 6.91 3.90 -10.29
C ASP A 45 7.78 2.95 -9.49
N THR A 46 7.69 2.98 -8.16
CA THR A 46 8.53 2.15 -7.31
C THR A 46 7.73 1.09 -6.56
N PHE A 47 6.46 0.91 -6.89
CA PHE A 47 5.65 -0.09 -6.19
C PHE A 47 6.25 -1.48 -6.29
N ASP A 48 6.81 -1.83 -7.43
CA ASP A 48 7.35 -3.17 -7.65
C ASP A 48 8.77 -3.32 -7.12
N THR A 49 9.41 -2.23 -6.74
CA THR A 49 10.77 -2.29 -6.18
C THR A 49 10.80 -1.98 -4.69
N THR A 50 9.70 -1.53 -4.13
CA THR A 50 9.64 -1.20 -2.70
C THR A 50 9.11 -2.40 -1.95
N THR A 51 9.97 -3.07 -1.20
CA THR A 51 9.57 -4.23 -0.40
C THR A 51 9.22 -3.78 1.00
N VAL A 52 8.34 -4.55 1.63
CA VAL A 52 7.93 -4.27 3.01
C VAL A 52 8.67 -5.20 3.95
N LYS A 53 8.68 -4.83 5.23
CA LYS A 53 9.39 -5.56 6.25
C LYS A 53 8.48 -5.79 7.44
N GLU A 54 8.91 -6.66 8.33
CA GLU A 54 8.18 -6.95 9.55
C GLU A 54 7.87 -5.65 10.29
N GLY A 55 6.62 -5.48 10.65
CA GLY A 55 6.20 -4.33 11.43
C GLY A 55 5.88 -3.08 10.62
N ASP A 56 6.04 -3.14 9.32
CA ASP A 56 5.72 -1.97 8.48
C ASP A 56 4.22 -1.67 8.53
N SER A 57 3.88 -0.41 8.32
CA SER A 57 2.50 0.04 8.31
C SER A 57 2.20 0.67 6.95
N ILE A 58 1.15 0.19 6.31
CA ILE A 58 0.76 0.64 4.98
C ILE A 58 -0.64 1.21 5.04
N GLU A 59 -0.84 2.33 4.37
CA GLU A 59 -2.16 2.91 4.23
C GLU A 59 -2.43 3.24 2.77
N PHE A 60 -3.66 3.05 2.36
CA PHE A 60 -4.11 3.40 1.02
C PHE A 60 -4.97 4.64 1.13
N LEU A 61 -4.53 5.70 0.48
CA LEU A 61 -5.23 6.98 0.52
C LEU A 61 -5.84 7.23 -0.85
N TYR A 62 -7.15 7.40 -0.87
CA TYR A 62 -7.86 7.63 -2.12
C TYR A 62 -8.22 9.11 -2.20
N PHE A 63 -7.63 9.79 -3.16
CA PHE A 63 -7.97 11.18 -3.40
C PHE A 63 -8.95 11.21 -4.56
N MET A 64 -10.16 11.49 -4.23
CA MET A 64 -11.23 11.42 -5.19
C MET A 64 -11.33 12.68 -6.01
N GLY A 65 -10.31 13.32 -6.19
CA GLY A 65 -10.33 14.40 -7.09
C GLY A 65 -11.56 15.19 -7.02
N GLY A 66 -11.54 16.24 -6.97
CA GLY A 66 -12.55 17.07 -6.92
C GLY A 66 -13.89 16.67 -7.08
N GLY A 67 -13.90 15.70 -7.27
CA GLY A 67 -15.04 15.43 -7.37
C GLY A 67 -15.80 15.67 -6.39
N SER A 68 -16.08 15.74 -6.12
CA SER A 68 -16.79 15.63 -5.33
C SER A 68 -17.45 16.42 -4.79
N PHE A 69 -17.64 16.95 -5.02
CA PHE A 69 -18.44 17.76 -4.50
C PHE A 69 -18.40 18.80 -4.84
#